data_29fb8be4754d20b00616c6b7fd025309
#
_entry.id   29fb8be4754d20b00616c6b7fd025309
#
_cell.length_a   1.000
_cell.length_b   1.000
_cell.length_c   1.000
_cell.angle_alpha   90.00
_cell.angle_beta   90.00
_cell.angle_gamma   90.00
#
_symmetry.space_group_name_H-M   'P 1'
#
loop_
_entity.id
_entity.type
_entity.pdbx_description
1 polymer ?
#
loop_
_entity_poly.entity_id
_entity_poly.type
_entity_poly.pdbx_seq_one_letter_code
_entity_poly.pdbx_strand_id
1 'polypeptide(L)'
;MFKKGELIKTSIAIFSFILMLVLFFIFNISHTCNDGTNYKECSEIKPYFCSNGILIKNASSCGCSELSRVNGENCISDYQIGPKLIILNYTLKGEEGQINFTVYQKLYDYLSKLSRFIEYNPNEGSLLLNFRLKNLDEEYQRESLLPLIVEIQNSAKNKDDQARIAISIVQNIPFGNSNKTLRFGGVELEYYRYPYEVLYDYEGVCGEKSELLIFLLRELEYGSAFIYYKTENHEAIGIKCSEEKSLNNTGYCFVETTGPSIITDSNTEYTNIGQLISTPEIIPISGNLTFGEINFYEAKDSIVLNDIRKRAREYGTINWIKHFQFKELKEKYGLRDLNYYTF
;
A
#
# COMPACT_ATOMS: atom_id res chain seq x y z
N MET A 1 -4.57 -59.20 29.70
CA MET A 1 -4.55 -58.44 30.97
C MET A 1 -3.38 -57.44 30.86
N PHE A 2 -3.62 -56.24 30.33
CA PHE A 2 -2.55 -55.22 30.23
C PHE A 2 -2.18 -54.75 31.63
N LYS A 3 -0.87 -54.78 31.94
CA LYS A 3 -0.35 -54.41 33.27
C LYS A 3 -0.63 -52.91 33.49
N LYS A 4 -1.43 -52.61 34.54
CA LYS A 4 -1.83 -51.27 34.98
C LYS A 4 -0.65 -50.27 35.02
N GLY A 5 0.57 -50.77 35.27
CA GLY A 5 1.81 -49.96 35.32
C GLY A 5 2.35 -49.53 33.98
N GLU A 6 2.09 -50.20 32.87
CA GLU A 6 2.50 -49.80 31.53
C GLU A 6 1.61 -48.68 30.99
N LEU A 7 0.30 -48.73 31.30
CA LEU A 7 -0.64 -47.68 30.92
C LEU A 7 -0.29 -46.33 31.58
N ILE A 8 0.10 -46.35 32.83
CA ILE A 8 0.54 -45.16 33.60
C ILE A 8 1.83 -44.55 32.99
N LYS A 9 2.81 -45.40 32.67
CA LYS A 9 4.08 -44.95 32.05
C LYS A 9 3.86 -44.34 30.68
N THR A 10 3.01 -44.93 29.83
CA THR A 10 2.66 -44.35 28.52
C THR A 10 1.89 -43.04 28.67
N SER A 11 0.98 -42.91 29.60
CA SER A 11 0.28 -41.64 29.84
C SER A 11 1.18 -40.53 30.32
N ILE A 12 2.16 -40.81 31.22
CA ILE A 12 3.16 -39.85 31.67
C ILE A 12 4.07 -39.42 30.52
N ALA A 13 4.50 -40.34 29.64
CA ALA A 13 5.35 -40.05 28.50
C ALA A 13 4.62 -39.15 27.47
N ILE A 14 3.34 -39.42 27.19
CA ILE A 14 2.51 -38.60 26.31
C ILE A 14 2.31 -37.20 26.90
N PHE A 15 1.99 -37.10 28.19
CA PHE A 15 1.81 -35.80 28.85
C PHE A 15 3.10 -34.98 28.87
N SER A 16 4.25 -35.61 29.14
CA SER A 16 5.57 -34.95 29.08
C SER A 16 5.91 -34.47 27.69
N PHE A 17 5.59 -35.26 26.64
CA PHE A 17 5.79 -34.89 25.27
C PHE A 17 4.90 -33.70 24.84
N ILE A 18 3.63 -33.72 25.21
CA ILE A 18 2.68 -32.61 24.97
C ILE A 18 3.16 -31.34 25.68
N LEU A 19 3.59 -31.48 26.96
CA LEU A 19 4.11 -30.35 27.73
C LEU A 19 5.37 -29.76 27.06
N MET A 20 6.27 -30.62 26.58
CA MET A 20 7.48 -30.20 25.86
C MET A 20 7.15 -29.50 24.55
N LEU A 21 6.15 -29.99 23.79
CA LEU A 21 5.66 -29.31 22.60
C LEU A 21 5.06 -27.94 22.92
N VAL A 22 4.22 -27.86 23.95
CA VAL A 22 3.63 -26.59 24.38
C VAL A 22 4.69 -25.60 24.82
N LEU A 23 5.68 -26.02 25.60
CA LEU A 23 6.81 -25.19 25.97
C LEU A 23 7.65 -24.79 24.76
N PHE A 24 7.91 -25.72 23.83
CA PHE A 24 8.61 -25.43 22.57
C PHE A 24 7.88 -24.37 21.76
N PHE A 25 6.56 -24.46 21.62
CA PHE A 25 5.74 -23.43 20.94
C PHE A 25 5.74 -22.10 21.69
N ILE A 26 5.66 -22.10 23.04
CA ILE A 26 5.70 -20.87 23.84
C ILE A 26 7.07 -20.19 23.74
N PHE A 27 8.17 -20.95 23.75
CA PHE A 27 9.53 -20.40 23.65
C PHE A 27 9.93 -20.02 22.20
N ASN A 28 9.28 -20.57 21.18
CA ASN A 28 9.52 -20.22 19.78
C ASN A 28 8.53 -19.21 19.19
N ILE A 29 7.60 -18.65 19.98
CA ILE A 29 6.87 -17.46 19.55
C ILE A 29 7.90 -16.33 19.47
N SER A 30 8.35 -16.04 18.27
CA SER A 30 9.20 -14.87 18.01
C SER A 30 8.40 -13.63 18.43
N HIS A 31 8.79 -13.03 19.52
CA HIS A 31 8.23 -11.75 19.95
C HIS A 31 8.81 -10.65 19.07
N THR A 32 8.24 -10.46 17.89
CA THR A 32 8.60 -9.38 16.98
C THR A 32 7.45 -8.41 16.84
N CYS A 33 7.75 -7.18 16.50
CA CYS A 33 6.78 -6.21 16.00
C CYS A 33 6.40 -6.51 14.55
N ASN A 34 5.40 -5.84 14.06
CA ASN A 34 4.80 -6.12 12.75
C ASN A 34 5.69 -5.71 11.57
N ASP A 35 6.77 -4.96 11.82
CA ASP A 35 7.84 -4.65 10.87
C ASP A 35 8.92 -5.75 10.80
N GLY A 36 8.94 -6.67 11.77
CA GLY A 36 9.96 -7.70 11.94
C GLY A 36 11.00 -7.38 13.02
N THR A 37 10.99 -6.18 13.60
CA THR A 37 11.90 -5.79 14.68
C THR A 37 11.69 -6.70 15.90
N ASN A 38 12.78 -7.21 16.49
CA ASN A 38 12.71 -8.02 17.70
C ASN A 38 12.16 -7.20 18.87
N TYR A 39 11.50 -7.91 19.78
CA TYR A 39 11.00 -7.32 21.02
C TYR A 39 12.12 -6.66 21.83
N LYS A 40 11.88 -5.43 22.30
CA LYS A 40 12.84 -4.57 23.01
C LYS A 40 14.04 -4.09 22.19
N GLU A 41 13.94 -4.11 20.87
CA GLU A 41 14.92 -3.51 19.98
C GLU A 41 14.37 -2.28 19.26
N CYS A 42 15.26 -1.45 18.74
CA CYS A 42 14.90 -0.30 17.93
C CYS A 42 14.65 -0.73 16.49
N SER A 43 13.57 -0.25 15.91
CA SER A 43 13.28 -0.39 14.49
C SER A 43 14.34 0.32 13.62
N GLU A 44 14.46 -0.10 12.38
CA GLU A 44 15.22 0.65 11.37
C GLU A 44 14.57 2.03 11.12
N ILE A 45 13.25 2.12 11.22
CA ILE A 45 12.54 3.40 11.16
C ILE A 45 12.65 4.13 12.51
N LYS A 46 13.50 5.16 12.56
CA LYS A 46 13.66 5.98 13.77
C LYS A 46 12.45 6.91 13.97
N PRO A 47 12.05 7.19 15.20
CA PRO A 47 12.62 6.76 16.50
C PRO A 47 11.92 5.55 17.11
N TYR A 48 11.42 4.60 16.35
CA TYR A 48 10.53 3.57 16.83
C TYR A 48 11.26 2.42 17.54
N PHE A 49 10.59 1.90 18.57
CA PHE A 49 11.04 0.82 19.45
C PHE A 49 9.95 -0.25 19.53
N CYS A 50 10.33 -1.52 19.44
CA CYS A 50 9.39 -2.62 19.50
C CYS A 50 8.99 -2.93 20.96
N SER A 51 7.73 -2.65 21.31
CA SER A 51 7.16 -2.90 22.64
C SER A 51 5.84 -3.66 22.52
N ASN A 52 5.74 -4.83 23.12
CA ASN A 52 4.50 -5.64 23.14
C ASN A 52 3.87 -5.89 21.75
N GLY A 53 4.69 -6.08 20.73
CA GLY A 53 4.25 -6.38 19.37
C GLY A 53 3.85 -5.16 18.54
N ILE A 54 3.97 -3.94 19.06
CA ILE A 54 3.73 -2.69 18.36
C ILE A 54 4.95 -1.77 18.42
N LEU A 55 5.10 -0.94 17.41
CA LEU A 55 6.14 0.07 17.32
C LEU A 55 5.66 1.35 18.02
N ILE A 56 6.40 1.81 19.02
CA ILE A 56 6.14 3.04 19.76
C ILE A 56 7.33 3.99 19.61
N LYS A 57 7.07 5.30 19.66
CA LYS A 57 8.15 6.31 19.63
C LYS A 57 8.99 6.24 20.89
N ASN A 58 10.32 6.20 20.73
CA ASN A 58 11.29 6.19 21.82
C ASN A 58 12.61 6.79 21.35
N ALA A 59 12.59 8.10 21.04
CA ALA A 59 13.78 8.80 20.54
C ALA A 59 14.92 8.86 21.56
N SER A 60 14.61 8.81 22.86
CA SER A 60 15.62 8.79 23.92
C SER A 60 16.52 7.54 23.85
N SER A 61 15.95 6.40 23.43
CA SER A 61 16.69 5.14 23.29
C SER A 61 17.16 4.85 21.87
N CYS A 62 16.33 5.14 20.87
CA CYS A 62 16.58 4.77 19.46
C CYS A 62 17.23 5.85 18.62
N GLY A 63 17.28 7.09 19.15
CA GLY A 63 17.80 8.24 18.39
C GLY A 63 16.85 8.68 17.29
N CYS A 64 17.31 9.61 16.48
CA CYS A 64 16.63 10.15 15.31
C CYS A 64 17.49 9.95 14.05
N SER A 65 16.90 10.18 12.88
CA SER A 65 17.64 10.29 11.61
C SER A 65 18.54 11.53 11.60
N GLU A 66 19.40 11.64 10.59
CA GLU A 66 20.27 12.81 10.41
C GLU A 66 19.50 14.10 10.11
N LEU A 67 18.25 13.98 9.60
CA LEU A 67 17.39 15.10 9.22
C LEU A 67 16.55 15.64 10.39
N SER A 68 16.66 15.03 11.57
CA SER A 68 15.85 15.36 12.74
C SER A 68 16.65 15.27 14.05
N ARG A 69 16.12 15.90 15.09
CA ARG A 69 16.75 15.95 16.42
C ARG A 69 15.81 15.40 17.50
N VAL A 70 16.39 14.84 18.53
CA VAL A 70 15.64 14.30 19.67
C VAL A 70 14.93 15.41 20.45
N ASN A 71 13.63 15.21 20.71
CA ASN A 71 12.82 16.04 21.59
C ASN A 71 11.88 15.14 22.42
N GLY A 72 12.31 14.80 23.61
CA GLY A 72 11.65 13.75 24.42
C GLY A 72 11.68 12.41 23.69
N GLU A 73 10.53 11.78 23.55
CA GLU A 73 10.38 10.51 22.84
C GLU A 73 10.11 10.67 21.32
N ASN A 74 10.17 11.90 20.82
CA ASN A 74 9.91 12.22 19.41
C ASN A 74 11.18 12.72 18.72
N CYS A 75 11.21 12.57 17.41
CA CYS A 75 12.11 13.28 16.51
C CYS A 75 11.39 14.49 15.92
N ILE A 76 12.04 15.63 15.91
CA ILE A 76 11.54 16.86 15.30
C ILE A 76 12.48 17.36 14.22
N SER A 77 11.95 17.76 13.08
CA SER A 77 12.69 18.39 11.99
C SER A 77 12.27 19.86 11.83
N ASP A 78 13.07 20.61 11.11
CA ASP A 78 12.75 22.01 10.80
C ASP A 78 11.55 22.17 9.87
N TYR A 79 11.09 21.09 9.24
CA TYR A 79 9.92 21.06 8.37
C TYR A 79 8.60 20.77 9.09
N GLN A 80 8.62 20.42 10.37
CA GLN A 80 7.42 20.13 11.18
C GLN A 80 6.76 21.41 11.71
N ILE A 81 6.44 22.35 10.80
CA ILE A 81 5.77 23.62 11.12
C ILE A 81 4.46 23.69 10.35
N GLY A 82 3.39 24.22 11.01
CA GLY A 82 2.05 24.30 10.45
C GLY A 82 1.40 22.93 10.31
N PRO A 83 1.17 22.21 11.43
CA PRO A 83 0.58 20.88 11.40
C PRO A 83 -0.86 20.92 10.89
N LYS A 84 -1.21 19.95 10.04
CA LYS A 84 -2.56 19.65 9.56
C LYS A 84 -2.83 18.17 9.80
N LEU A 85 -3.86 17.86 10.59
CA LEU A 85 -4.31 16.49 10.78
C LEU A 85 -5.15 16.06 9.56
N ILE A 86 -4.83 14.92 8.99
CA ILE A 86 -5.62 14.25 7.96
C ILE A 86 -6.09 12.88 8.46
N ILE A 87 -7.22 12.42 7.96
CA ILE A 87 -7.79 11.11 8.28
C ILE A 87 -7.72 10.27 7.02
N LEU A 88 -6.96 9.19 7.08
CA LEU A 88 -6.76 8.24 6.00
C LEU A 88 -7.67 7.03 6.24
N ASN A 89 -8.76 6.94 5.49
CA ASN A 89 -9.70 5.84 5.60
C ASN A 89 -9.24 4.65 4.74
N TYR A 90 -9.49 3.44 5.24
CA TYR A 90 -9.26 2.20 4.49
C TYR A 90 -10.33 1.16 4.78
N THR A 91 -10.49 0.23 3.85
CA THR A 91 -11.31 -0.98 4.03
C THR A 91 -10.41 -2.20 3.96
N LEU A 92 -10.44 -3.04 4.98
CA LEU A 92 -9.70 -4.30 5.04
C LEU A 92 -10.67 -5.45 5.28
N LYS A 93 -10.89 -6.31 4.28
CA LYS A 93 -11.77 -7.50 4.39
C LYS A 93 -13.20 -7.18 4.86
N GLY A 94 -13.72 -6.03 4.47
CA GLY A 94 -15.06 -5.56 4.84
C GLY A 94 -15.13 -4.76 6.14
N GLU A 95 -14.02 -4.61 6.84
CA GLU A 95 -13.94 -3.76 8.02
C GLU A 95 -13.36 -2.39 7.65
N GLU A 96 -14.05 -1.33 8.05
CA GLU A 96 -13.57 0.03 7.88
C GLU A 96 -12.60 0.41 9.00
N GLY A 97 -11.49 1.04 8.63
CA GLY A 97 -10.50 1.55 9.54
C GLY A 97 -10.03 2.94 9.14
N GLN A 98 -9.31 3.59 10.05
CA GLN A 98 -8.74 4.90 9.80
C GLN A 98 -7.37 5.06 10.45
N ILE A 99 -6.49 5.82 9.81
CA ILE A 99 -5.23 6.30 10.37
C ILE A 99 -5.26 7.81 10.45
N ASN A 100 -5.01 8.34 11.64
CA ASN A 100 -4.84 9.78 11.86
C ASN A 100 -3.38 10.13 11.59
N PHE A 101 -3.14 10.96 10.58
CA PHE A 101 -1.79 11.33 10.18
C PHE A 101 -1.61 12.84 10.15
N THR A 102 -0.46 13.34 10.64
CA THR A 102 -0.17 14.77 10.66
C THR A 102 0.79 15.11 9.53
N VAL A 103 0.38 16.02 8.66
CA VAL A 103 1.20 16.63 7.61
C VAL A 103 1.50 18.09 7.96
N TYR A 104 2.56 18.66 7.37
CA TYR A 104 3.08 19.96 7.76
C TYR A 104 3.18 20.91 6.57
N GLN A 105 2.69 22.14 6.74
CA GLN A 105 2.70 23.19 5.71
C GLN A 105 4.11 23.51 5.22
N LYS A 106 5.09 23.62 6.13
CA LYS A 106 6.45 23.98 5.74
C LYS A 106 7.11 22.96 4.81
N LEU A 107 6.85 21.66 5.01
CA LEU A 107 7.34 20.64 4.08
C LEU A 107 6.63 20.74 2.73
N TYR A 108 5.32 20.92 2.74
CA TYR A 108 4.55 21.15 1.52
C TYR A 108 5.08 22.36 0.72
N ASP A 109 5.34 23.50 1.39
CA ASP A 109 5.91 24.69 0.78
C ASP A 109 7.33 24.47 0.22
N TYR A 110 8.13 23.65 0.89
CA TYR A 110 9.44 23.25 0.40
C TYR A 110 9.33 22.41 -0.86
N LEU A 111 8.55 21.32 -0.82
CA LEU A 111 8.35 20.42 -1.96
C LEU A 111 7.76 21.15 -3.16
N SER A 112 6.83 22.07 -2.92
CA SER A 112 6.19 22.86 -3.99
C SER A 112 7.16 23.75 -4.78
N LYS A 113 8.33 24.05 -4.23
CA LYS A 113 9.38 24.86 -4.86
C LYS A 113 10.45 24.03 -5.56
N LEU A 114 10.47 22.71 -5.33
CA LEU A 114 11.43 21.84 -6.00
C LEU A 114 11.15 21.78 -7.50
N SER A 115 12.22 21.65 -8.27
CA SER A 115 12.13 21.48 -9.73
C SER A 115 11.37 20.20 -10.09
N ARG A 116 10.40 20.29 -10.99
CA ARG A 116 9.69 19.17 -11.60
C ARG A 116 10.36 18.66 -12.87
N PHE A 117 11.59 19.09 -13.11
CA PHE A 117 12.38 18.72 -14.29
C PHE A 117 13.60 17.94 -13.84
N ILE A 118 14.05 17.03 -14.70
CA ILE A 118 15.33 16.33 -14.54
C ILE A 118 16.21 16.65 -15.75
N GLU A 119 17.52 16.71 -15.53
CA GLU A 119 18.46 16.58 -16.61
C GLU A 119 18.49 15.12 -17.04
N TYR A 120 18.29 14.86 -18.32
CA TYR A 120 18.19 13.51 -18.85
C TYR A 120 19.34 13.19 -19.77
N ASN A 121 20.04 12.11 -19.46
CA ASN A 121 21.02 11.49 -20.32
C ASN A 121 20.45 10.16 -20.88
N PRO A 122 20.25 10.02 -22.19
CA PRO A 122 19.69 8.79 -22.78
C PRO A 122 20.48 7.50 -22.44
N ASN A 123 21.73 7.61 -22.02
CA ASN A 123 22.56 6.47 -21.63
C ASN A 123 22.31 6.00 -20.18
N GLU A 124 21.53 6.74 -19.39
CA GLU A 124 21.28 6.44 -17.96
C GLU A 124 19.93 5.77 -17.70
N GLY A 125 19.31 5.19 -18.72
CA GLY A 125 18.05 4.47 -18.61
C GLY A 125 16.82 5.25 -19.06
N SER A 126 15.63 4.86 -18.56
CA SER A 126 14.36 5.49 -18.93
C SER A 126 14.21 6.88 -18.29
N LEU A 127 13.84 7.88 -19.12
CA LEU A 127 13.51 9.22 -18.64
C LEU A 127 12.40 9.17 -17.58
N LEU A 128 11.36 8.39 -17.82
CA LEU A 128 10.22 8.27 -16.93
C LEU A 128 10.65 7.66 -15.58
N LEU A 129 11.43 6.58 -15.61
CA LEU A 129 11.95 5.96 -14.39
C LEU A 129 12.78 6.94 -13.56
N ASN A 130 13.73 7.66 -14.18
CA ASN A 130 14.57 8.62 -13.46
C ASN A 130 13.78 9.77 -12.85
N PHE A 131 12.76 10.25 -13.54
CA PHE A 131 11.83 11.25 -13.01
C PHE A 131 11.07 10.73 -11.77
N ARG A 132 10.52 9.50 -11.86
CA ARG A 132 9.79 8.86 -10.76
C ARG A 132 10.68 8.61 -9.55
N LEU A 133 11.90 8.09 -9.76
CA LEU A 133 12.84 7.83 -8.68
C LEU A 133 13.23 9.13 -7.95
N LYS A 134 13.49 10.22 -8.68
CA LYS A 134 13.73 11.52 -8.07
C LYS A 134 12.61 11.95 -7.11
N ASN A 135 11.36 11.75 -7.53
CA ASN A 135 10.21 12.11 -6.70
C ASN A 135 10.07 11.18 -5.49
N LEU A 136 10.31 9.87 -5.68
CA LEU A 136 10.22 8.87 -4.61
C LEU A 136 11.33 9.00 -3.57
N ASP A 137 12.54 9.42 -3.98
CA ASP A 137 13.76 9.41 -3.16
C ASP A 137 14.05 10.78 -2.51
N GLU A 138 13.13 11.74 -2.63
CA GLU A 138 13.29 13.02 -1.94
C GLU A 138 13.33 12.80 -0.42
N GLU A 139 14.45 13.17 0.21
CA GLU A 139 14.82 12.73 1.55
C GLU A 139 13.92 13.27 2.67
N TYR A 140 13.49 14.55 2.60
CA TYR A 140 12.66 15.15 3.64
C TYR A 140 11.22 14.64 3.61
N GLN A 141 10.66 14.38 2.42
CA GLN A 141 9.36 13.76 2.34
C GLN A 141 9.43 12.30 2.80
N ARG A 142 10.49 11.55 2.41
CA ARG A 142 10.68 10.17 2.84
C ARG A 142 10.68 10.09 4.36
N GLU A 143 11.51 10.87 5.03
CA GLU A 143 11.56 10.94 6.49
C GLU A 143 10.19 11.25 7.11
N SER A 144 9.45 12.18 6.49
CA SER A 144 8.14 12.60 6.99
C SER A 144 7.02 11.60 6.71
N LEU A 145 7.18 10.69 5.74
CA LEU A 145 6.21 9.65 5.41
C LEU A 145 6.46 8.32 6.14
N LEU A 146 7.69 8.06 6.61
CA LEU A 146 8.01 6.83 7.37
C LEU A 146 7.10 6.61 8.60
N PRO A 147 6.67 7.61 9.37
CA PRO A 147 5.69 7.42 10.43
C PRO A 147 4.35 6.83 9.94
N LEU A 148 3.91 7.12 8.70
CA LEU A 148 2.71 6.51 8.14
C LEU A 148 2.92 5.00 7.88
N ILE A 149 4.11 4.60 7.45
CA ILE A 149 4.46 3.18 7.30
C ILE A 149 4.32 2.45 8.63
N VAL A 150 4.81 3.05 9.73
CA VAL A 150 4.69 2.47 11.06
C VAL A 150 3.23 2.34 11.52
N GLU A 151 2.40 3.35 11.24
CA GLU A 151 0.95 3.26 11.54
C GLU A 151 0.27 2.13 10.73
N ILE A 152 0.63 1.96 9.47
CA ILE A 152 0.14 0.84 8.63
C ILE A 152 0.61 -0.51 9.23
N GLN A 153 1.88 -0.62 9.60
CA GLN A 153 2.44 -1.83 10.21
C GLN A 153 1.77 -2.15 11.57
N ASN A 154 1.51 -1.14 12.39
CA ASN A 154 0.81 -1.31 13.65
C ASN A 154 -0.66 -1.73 13.47
N SER A 155 -1.27 -1.38 12.33
CA SER A 155 -2.67 -1.68 12.03
C SER A 155 -2.92 -3.14 11.64
N ALA A 156 -1.91 -3.88 11.18
CA ALA A 156 -2.06 -5.29 10.79
C ALA A 156 -0.77 -6.10 11.02
N LYS A 157 -0.95 -7.33 11.55
CA LYS A 157 0.18 -8.26 11.77
C LYS A 157 0.69 -8.91 10.49
N ASN A 158 -0.21 -9.18 9.57
CA ASN A 158 0.12 -9.85 8.31
C ASN A 158 0.64 -8.82 7.30
N LYS A 159 1.80 -9.11 6.69
CA LYS A 159 2.42 -8.23 5.69
C LYS A 159 1.48 -7.94 4.50
N ASP A 160 0.78 -8.95 3.97
CA ASP A 160 -0.18 -8.73 2.88
C ASP A 160 -1.35 -7.81 3.30
N ASP A 161 -1.79 -7.89 4.56
CA ASP A 161 -2.82 -6.99 5.08
C ASP A 161 -2.29 -5.54 5.23
N GLN A 162 -1.01 -5.35 5.56
CA GLN A 162 -0.35 -4.03 5.52
C GLN A 162 -0.36 -3.45 4.10
N ALA A 163 -0.02 -4.26 3.08
CA ALA A 163 -0.11 -3.85 1.69
C ALA A 163 -1.56 -3.52 1.27
N ARG A 164 -2.55 -4.30 1.70
CA ARG A 164 -3.99 -4.02 1.47
C ARG A 164 -4.42 -2.69 2.07
N ILE A 165 -3.98 -2.40 3.29
CA ILE A 165 -4.25 -1.11 3.96
C ILE A 165 -3.63 0.04 3.15
N ALA A 166 -2.36 -0.05 2.75
CA ALA A 166 -1.69 0.96 1.94
C ALA A 166 -2.42 1.21 0.61
N ILE A 167 -2.82 0.13 -0.09
CA ILE A 167 -3.59 0.20 -1.34
C ILE A 167 -4.93 0.89 -1.09
N SER A 168 -5.67 0.46 -0.07
CA SER A 168 -7.00 1.02 0.24
C SER A 168 -6.92 2.49 0.64
N ILE A 169 -5.92 2.91 1.42
CA ILE A 169 -5.70 4.32 1.76
C ILE A 169 -5.57 5.15 0.47
N VAL A 170 -4.68 4.76 -0.44
CA VAL A 170 -4.44 5.52 -1.67
C VAL A 170 -5.67 5.51 -2.58
N GLN A 171 -6.36 4.39 -2.71
CA GLN A 171 -7.60 4.29 -3.47
C GLN A 171 -8.70 5.22 -2.94
N ASN A 172 -8.76 5.45 -1.62
CA ASN A 172 -9.74 6.33 -0.99
C ASN A 172 -9.39 7.82 -1.06
N ILE A 173 -8.17 8.20 -1.43
CA ILE A 173 -7.86 9.61 -1.74
C ILE A 173 -8.64 10.02 -3.00
N PRO A 174 -9.37 11.16 -2.99
CA PRO A 174 -10.10 11.64 -4.15
C PRO A 174 -9.21 11.83 -5.39
N PHE A 175 -9.77 11.58 -6.57
CA PHE A 175 -9.13 11.94 -7.84
C PHE A 175 -9.33 13.43 -8.11
N GLY A 176 -8.25 14.15 -8.39
CA GLY A 176 -8.31 15.58 -8.68
C GLY A 176 -6.98 16.16 -9.17
N ASN A 177 -7.08 17.10 -10.10
CA ASN A 177 -5.94 17.85 -10.62
C ASN A 177 -5.54 18.96 -9.66
N SER A 178 -4.25 19.31 -9.65
CA SER A 178 -3.79 20.52 -8.97
C SER A 178 -4.30 21.77 -9.71
N ASN A 179 -4.68 22.79 -8.94
CA ASN A 179 -4.96 24.12 -9.48
C ASN A 179 -3.66 24.95 -9.74
N LYS A 180 -2.50 24.37 -9.44
CA LYS A 180 -1.21 25.01 -9.68
C LYS A 180 -0.74 24.73 -11.10
N THR A 181 0.05 25.66 -11.64
CA THR A 181 0.76 25.48 -12.91
C THR A 181 2.23 25.76 -12.73
N LEU A 182 3.06 25.24 -13.63
CA LEU A 182 4.49 25.49 -13.71
C LEU A 182 4.80 26.21 -15.02
N ARG A 183 5.73 27.18 -14.99
CA ARG A 183 6.26 27.80 -16.19
C ARG A 183 7.63 27.23 -16.53
N PHE A 184 7.78 26.72 -17.74
CA PHE A 184 9.06 26.26 -18.26
C PHE A 184 9.22 26.65 -19.73
N GLY A 185 10.32 27.32 -20.05
CA GLY A 185 10.60 27.75 -21.44
C GLY A 185 9.51 28.63 -22.07
N GLY A 186 8.73 29.37 -21.23
CA GLY A 186 7.61 30.20 -21.70
C GLY A 186 6.29 29.44 -21.87
N VAL A 187 6.27 28.12 -21.61
CA VAL A 187 5.07 27.28 -21.66
C VAL A 187 4.56 27.05 -20.24
N GLU A 188 3.24 27.08 -20.08
CA GLU A 188 2.57 26.71 -18.83
C GLU A 188 2.26 25.21 -18.86
N LEU A 189 2.70 24.49 -17.84
CA LEU A 189 2.57 23.05 -17.69
C LEU A 189 1.72 22.74 -16.45
N GLU A 190 1.05 21.60 -16.47
CA GLU A 190 0.36 21.10 -15.28
C GLU A 190 1.34 20.82 -14.15
N TYR A 191 0.91 21.15 -12.93
CA TYR A 191 1.69 20.87 -11.74
C TYR A 191 1.57 19.42 -11.36
N TYR A 192 2.71 18.76 -11.12
CA TYR A 192 2.80 17.38 -10.69
C TYR A 192 3.20 17.30 -9.21
N ARG A 193 2.34 16.69 -8.38
CA ARG A 193 2.55 16.57 -6.93
C ARG A 193 3.57 15.48 -6.60
N TYR A 194 4.37 15.74 -5.58
CA TYR A 194 5.11 14.69 -4.87
C TYR A 194 4.15 13.83 -4.02
N PRO A 195 4.53 12.58 -3.63
CA PRO A 195 3.75 11.74 -2.73
C PRO A 195 3.23 12.44 -1.47
N TYR A 196 4.06 13.24 -0.82
CA TYR A 196 3.66 14.00 0.35
C TYR A 196 2.62 15.08 0.05
N GLU A 197 2.72 15.74 -1.09
CA GLU A 197 1.75 16.76 -1.49
C GLU A 197 0.38 16.16 -1.79
N VAL A 198 0.32 14.92 -2.31
CA VAL A 198 -0.94 14.16 -2.49
C VAL A 198 -1.64 13.96 -1.15
N LEU A 199 -0.91 13.62 -0.10
CA LEU A 199 -1.48 13.50 1.24
C LEU A 199 -1.88 14.85 1.82
N TYR A 200 -1.07 15.88 1.63
CA TYR A 200 -1.35 17.21 2.15
C TYR A 200 -2.60 17.83 1.51
N ASP A 201 -2.71 17.77 0.18
CA ASP A 201 -3.88 18.25 -0.59
C ASP A 201 -5.09 17.32 -0.41
N TYR A 202 -4.83 16.04 -0.07
CA TYR A 202 -5.81 14.96 0.00
C TYR A 202 -6.52 14.74 -1.34
N GLU A 203 -5.79 14.87 -2.43
CA GLU A 203 -6.21 14.57 -3.80
C GLU A 203 -5.02 14.30 -4.71
N GLY A 204 -5.23 13.62 -5.84
CA GLY A 204 -4.20 13.39 -6.83
C GLY A 204 -4.72 12.72 -8.10
N VAL A 205 -3.99 12.89 -9.21
CA VAL A 205 -4.23 12.16 -10.45
C VAL A 205 -3.62 10.78 -10.44
N CYS A 206 -3.92 9.94 -11.44
CA CYS A 206 -3.47 8.55 -11.49
C CYS A 206 -1.96 8.39 -11.24
N GLY A 207 -1.11 9.15 -11.92
CA GLY A 207 0.34 9.07 -11.77
C GLY A 207 0.83 9.50 -10.39
N GLU A 208 0.29 10.59 -9.83
CA GLU A 208 0.64 11.09 -8.50
C GLU A 208 0.25 10.10 -7.39
N LYS A 209 -0.94 9.51 -7.50
CA LYS A 209 -1.42 8.47 -6.57
C LYS A 209 -0.63 7.17 -6.73
N SER A 210 -0.21 6.84 -7.96
CA SER A 210 0.66 5.70 -8.23
C SER A 210 2.04 5.87 -7.58
N GLU A 211 2.64 7.07 -7.63
CA GLU A 211 3.89 7.35 -6.92
C GLU A 211 3.73 7.20 -5.40
N LEU A 212 2.66 7.74 -4.81
CA LEU A 212 2.40 7.57 -3.38
C LEU A 212 2.27 6.09 -3.01
N LEU A 213 1.52 5.30 -3.80
CA LEU A 213 1.34 3.89 -3.49
C LEU A 213 2.64 3.09 -3.65
N ILE A 214 3.43 3.36 -4.69
CA ILE A 214 4.75 2.72 -4.87
C ILE A 214 5.66 3.07 -3.71
N PHE A 215 5.68 4.33 -3.24
CA PHE A 215 6.42 4.71 -2.05
C PHE A 215 6.01 3.84 -0.85
N LEU A 216 4.73 3.75 -0.54
CA LEU A 216 4.23 2.97 0.60
C LEU A 216 4.58 1.48 0.46
N LEU A 217 4.39 0.88 -0.72
CA LEU A 217 4.69 -0.54 -0.95
C LEU A 217 6.19 -0.83 -0.88
N ARG A 218 7.04 0.08 -1.38
CA ARG A 218 8.50 -0.05 -1.30
C ARG A 218 8.99 -0.04 0.15
N GLU A 219 8.49 0.89 0.96
CA GLU A 219 8.83 0.97 2.39
C GLU A 219 8.23 -0.19 3.20
N LEU A 220 7.19 -0.87 2.68
CA LEU A 220 6.68 -2.15 3.19
C LEU A 220 7.42 -3.36 2.58
N GLU A 221 8.50 -3.15 1.81
CA GLU A 221 9.38 -4.14 1.17
C GLU A 221 8.77 -4.92 0.00
N TYR A 222 7.59 -4.56 -0.49
CA TYR A 222 6.97 -5.22 -1.65
C TYR A 222 7.62 -4.81 -2.97
N GLY A 223 7.83 -5.80 -3.84
CA GLY A 223 8.13 -5.53 -5.24
C GLY A 223 6.97 -4.82 -5.90
N SER A 224 7.26 -3.74 -6.62
CA SER A 224 6.25 -2.92 -7.29
C SER A 224 6.74 -2.45 -8.66
N ALA A 225 5.81 -2.03 -9.52
CA ALA A 225 6.10 -1.47 -10.82
C ALA A 225 5.07 -0.40 -11.18
N PHE A 226 5.47 0.62 -11.94
CA PHE A 226 4.49 1.43 -12.66
C PHE A 226 3.95 0.65 -13.85
N ILE A 227 2.65 0.76 -14.11
CA ILE A 227 1.96 0.20 -15.26
C ILE A 227 1.38 1.37 -16.05
N TYR A 228 2.05 1.74 -17.13
CA TYR A 228 1.69 2.91 -17.92
C TYR A 228 1.03 2.53 -19.26
N TYR A 229 -0.23 2.90 -19.43
CA TYR A 229 -1.02 2.75 -20.65
C TYR A 229 -0.93 4.05 -21.47
N LYS A 230 0.04 4.10 -22.38
CA LYS A 230 0.35 5.31 -23.12
C LYS A 230 -0.81 5.79 -24.02
N THR A 231 -1.55 4.86 -24.62
CA THR A 231 -2.67 5.19 -25.52
C THR A 231 -3.84 5.80 -24.77
N GLU A 232 -4.14 5.24 -23.60
CA GLU A 232 -5.24 5.69 -22.73
C GLU A 232 -4.81 6.83 -21.81
N ASN A 233 -3.54 7.21 -21.81
CA ASN A 233 -2.94 8.18 -20.88
C ASN A 233 -3.32 7.88 -19.43
N HIS A 234 -3.21 6.59 -19.05
CA HIS A 234 -3.55 6.11 -17.72
C HIS A 234 -2.37 5.42 -17.06
N GLU A 235 -2.25 5.61 -15.76
CA GLU A 235 -1.23 4.98 -14.94
C GLU A 235 -1.87 4.29 -13.73
N ALA A 236 -1.46 3.05 -13.55
CA ALA A 236 -1.76 2.22 -12.41
C ALA A 236 -0.45 1.66 -11.86
N ILE A 237 -0.51 0.81 -10.85
CA ILE A 237 0.67 0.10 -10.39
C ILE A 237 0.53 -1.41 -10.48
N GLY A 238 1.66 -2.09 -10.49
CA GLY A 238 1.78 -3.52 -10.27
C GLY A 238 2.38 -3.81 -8.92
N ILE A 239 1.78 -4.71 -8.15
CA ILE A 239 2.41 -5.32 -7.00
C ILE A 239 2.93 -6.71 -7.40
N LYS A 240 4.19 -7.02 -7.04
CA LYS A 240 4.79 -8.32 -7.38
C LYS A 240 3.94 -9.46 -6.84
N CYS A 241 3.60 -10.42 -7.70
CA CYS A 241 2.80 -11.59 -7.36
C CYS A 241 3.19 -12.79 -8.22
N SER A 242 2.51 -13.95 -8.07
CA SER A 242 2.76 -15.10 -8.93
C SER A 242 2.41 -14.79 -10.39
N GLU A 243 3.23 -15.28 -11.33
CA GLU A 243 3.08 -15.01 -12.79
C GLU A 243 1.68 -15.39 -13.29
N GLU A 244 1.14 -16.52 -12.87
CA GLU A 244 -0.18 -17.02 -13.28
C GLU A 244 -1.37 -16.10 -12.93
N LYS A 245 -1.20 -15.24 -11.92
CA LYS A 245 -2.22 -14.27 -11.45
C LYS A 245 -1.90 -12.83 -11.88
N SER A 246 -0.72 -12.64 -12.46
CA SER A 246 -0.22 -11.34 -12.84
C SER A 246 -0.83 -10.84 -14.17
N LEU A 247 -0.75 -9.54 -14.38
CA LEU A 247 -1.15 -8.92 -15.65
C LEU A 247 -0.27 -9.48 -16.78
N ASN A 248 -0.87 -10.16 -17.75
CA ASN A 248 -0.18 -10.72 -18.91
C ASN A 248 1.09 -11.55 -18.58
N ASN A 249 1.10 -12.25 -17.46
CA ASN A 249 2.24 -13.06 -16.97
C ASN A 249 3.52 -12.25 -16.72
N THR A 250 3.41 -10.98 -16.36
CA THR A 250 4.55 -10.09 -16.10
C THR A 250 5.19 -10.25 -14.73
N GLY A 251 4.58 -11.05 -13.82
CA GLY A 251 4.96 -11.13 -12.41
C GLY A 251 4.41 -10.00 -11.54
N TYR A 252 3.61 -9.08 -12.12
CA TYR A 252 3.00 -7.96 -11.42
C TYR A 252 1.48 -8.01 -11.52
N CYS A 253 0.80 -8.06 -10.38
CA CYS A 253 -0.65 -7.98 -10.29
C CYS A 253 -1.10 -6.52 -10.37
N PHE A 254 -2.07 -6.25 -11.22
CA PHE A 254 -2.60 -4.91 -11.45
C PHE A 254 -3.27 -4.34 -10.20
N VAL A 255 -3.01 -3.09 -9.87
CA VAL A 255 -3.64 -2.34 -8.78
C VAL A 255 -4.04 -0.96 -9.30
N GLU A 256 -5.33 -0.70 -9.34
CA GLU A 256 -5.86 0.62 -9.64
C GLU A 256 -5.65 1.58 -8.48
N THR A 257 -5.33 2.85 -8.75
CA THR A 257 -5.09 3.87 -7.72
C THR A 257 -6.15 4.95 -7.66
N THR A 258 -6.93 5.16 -8.73
CA THR A 258 -7.87 6.30 -8.83
C THR A 258 -9.15 6.13 -8.05
N GLY A 259 -9.45 4.92 -7.60
CA GLY A 259 -10.61 4.62 -6.76
C GLY A 259 -10.58 3.19 -6.23
N PRO A 260 -11.47 2.84 -5.27
CA PRO A 260 -11.57 1.49 -4.74
C PRO A 260 -11.75 0.45 -5.83
N SER A 261 -10.85 -0.53 -5.87
CA SER A 261 -10.80 -1.60 -6.87
C SER A 261 -10.17 -2.85 -6.26
N ILE A 262 -10.45 -4.01 -6.84
CA ILE A 262 -9.85 -5.28 -6.42
C ILE A 262 -8.49 -5.45 -7.09
N ILE A 263 -7.48 -5.90 -6.36
CA ILE A 263 -6.18 -6.28 -6.93
C ILE A 263 -6.41 -7.34 -8.01
N THR A 264 -5.72 -7.25 -9.15
CA THR A 264 -5.89 -8.01 -10.41
C THR A 264 -7.07 -7.59 -11.29
N ASP A 265 -7.91 -6.64 -10.87
CA ASP A 265 -9.03 -6.18 -11.69
C ASP A 265 -8.57 -5.10 -12.70
N SER A 266 -8.01 -5.55 -13.81
CA SER A 266 -7.60 -4.68 -14.93
C SER A 266 -8.72 -4.40 -15.95
N ASN A 267 -9.92 -4.96 -15.76
CA ASN A 267 -11.04 -4.84 -16.69
C ASN A 267 -12.06 -3.77 -16.28
N THR A 268 -11.67 -2.85 -15.42
CA THR A 268 -12.49 -1.71 -15.01
C THR A 268 -12.70 -0.77 -16.21
N GLU A 269 -13.88 -0.17 -16.27
CA GLU A 269 -14.20 0.88 -17.24
C GLU A 269 -14.07 2.24 -16.53
N TYR A 270 -13.28 3.12 -17.12
CA TYR A 270 -12.95 4.43 -16.55
C TYR A 270 -13.79 5.52 -17.19
N THR A 271 -14.24 6.46 -16.39
CA THR A 271 -14.93 7.65 -16.91
C THR A 271 -14.00 8.44 -17.82
N ASN A 272 -14.45 8.75 -19.03
CA ASN A 272 -13.73 9.48 -20.09
C ASN A 272 -12.54 8.75 -20.77
N ILE A 273 -12.17 7.56 -20.29
CA ILE A 273 -11.05 6.78 -20.87
C ILE A 273 -11.60 5.50 -21.53
N GLY A 274 -12.62 4.88 -20.94
CA GLY A 274 -13.12 3.57 -21.35
C GLY A 274 -12.31 2.44 -20.71
N GLN A 275 -12.11 1.35 -21.43
CA GLN A 275 -11.33 0.21 -20.97
C GLN A 275 -9.85 0.37 -21.34
N LEU A 276 -8.96 -0.14 -20.52
CA LEU A 276 -7.52 -0.23 -20.81
C LEU A 276 -7.31 -1.43 -21.77
N ILE A 277 -7.05 -1.14 -23.04
CA ILE A 277 -6.92 -2.15 -24.11
C ILE A 277 -5.53 -2.24 -24.71
N SER A 278 -4.73 -1.18 -24.59
CA SER A 278 -3.36 -1.19 -25.10
C SER A 278 -2.44 -2.05 -24.22
N THR A 279 -1.31 -2.46 -24.75
CA THR A 279 -0.26 -3.12 -23.97
C THR A 279 0.47 -2.07 -23.15
N PRO A 280 0.48 -2.19 -21.81
CA PRO A 280 1.16 -1.20 -20.99
C PRO A 280 2.68 -1.36 -21.02
N GLU A 281 3.37 -0.27 -20.76
CA GLU A 281 4.77 -0.30 -20.34
C GLU A 281 4.85 -0.63 -18.85
N ILE A 282 5.67 -1.63 -18.50
CA ILE A 282 5.92 -2.03 -17.10
C ILE A 282 7.29 -1.51 -16.69
N ILE A 283 7.31 -0.67 -15.66
CA ILE A 283 8.54 -0.06 -15.14
C ILE A 283 8.77 -0.56 -13.72
N PRO A 284 9.57 -1.63 -13.52
CA PRO A 284 9.82 -2.20 -12.20
C PRO A 284 10.54 -1.23 -11.26
N ILE A 285 10.09 -1.21 -10.01
CA ILE A 285 10.75 -0.57 -8.88
C ILE A 285 11.21 -1.65 -7.91
N SER A 286 12.25 -1.39 -7.15
CA SER A 286 12.81 -2.35 -6.20
C SER A 286 11.79 -2.83 -5.15
N GLY A 287 12.05 -4.03 -4.62
CA GLY A 287 11.28 -4.66 -3.54
C GLY A 287 11.40 -6.19 -3.65
N ASN A 288 11.41 -6.86 -2.51
CA ASN A 288 11.70 -8.31 -2.45
C ASN A 288 10.45 -9.14 -2.22
N LEU A 289 9.49 -8.66 -1.41
CA LEU A 289 8.31 -9.42 -1.05
C LEU A 289 7.37 -9.59 -2.24
N THR A 290 6.76 -10.77 -2.30
CA THR A 290 5.73 -11.15 -3.25
C THR A 290 4.38 -11.16 -2.53
N PHE A 291 3.38 -10.49 -3.09
CA PHE A 291 2.04 -10.41 -2.54
C PHE A 291 1.24 -11.68 -2.81
N GLY A 292 0.46 -12.09 -1.83
CA GLY A 292 -0.52 -13.17 -2.00
C GLY A 292 0.05 -14.57 -2.07
N GLU A 293 1.26 -14.82 -1.56
CA GLU A 293 1.86 -16.16 -1.54
C GLU A 293 1.06 -17.13 -0.68
N ILE A 294 0.54 -16.68 0.47
CA ILE A 294 -0.20 -17.53 1.39
C ILE A 294 -1.71 -17.47 1.12
N ASN A 295 -2.25 -16.27 0.88
CA ASN A 295 -3.69 -16.07 0.72
C ASN A 295 -3.99 -14.93 -0.26
N PHE A 296 -4.30 -15.29 -1.50
CA PHE A 296 -4.62 -14.36 -2.58
C PHE A 296 -6.08 -14.51 -3.04
N TYR A 297 -7.00 -14.12 -2.20
CA TYR A 297 -8.44 -14.20 -2.51
C TYR A 297 -8.88 -13.16 -3.54
N GLU A 298 -8.17 -12.05 -3.70
CA GLU A 298 -8.47 -10.99 -4.66
C GLU A 298 -8.48 -11.51 -6.10
N ALA A 299 -7.58 -12.41 -6.44
CA ALA A 299 -7.52 -13.01 -7.78
C ALA A 299 -8.82 -13.76 -8.15
N LYS A 300 -9.46 -14.42 -7.17
CA LYS A 300 -10.76 -15.07 -7.36
C LYS A 300 -11.90 -14.05 -7.40
N ASP A 301 -11.86 -13.09 -6.50
CA ASP A 301 -12.91 -12.08 -6.34
C ASP A 301 -12.99 -11.15 -7.56
N SER A 302 -11.83 -10.80 -8.17
CA SER A 302 -11.80 -10.02 -9.41
C SER A 302 -12.44 -10.76 -10.58
N ILE A 303 -12.27 -12.09 -10.69
CA ILE A 303 -12.92 -12.92 -11.70
C ILE A 303 -14.44 -12.87 -11.52
N VAL A 304 -14.92 -13.00 -10.26
CA VAL A 304 -16.35 -12.91 -9.96
C VAL A 304 -16.92 -11.54 -10.33
N LEU A 305 -16.21 -10.45 -9.98
CA LEU A 305 -16.62 -9.10 -10.32
C LEU A 305 -16.68 -8.89 -11.84
N ASN A 306 -15.69 -9.40 -12.57
CA ASN A 306 -15.65 -9.31 -14.02
C ASN A 306 -16.80 -10.09 -14.69
N ASP A 307 -17.16 -11.28 -14.19
CA ASP A 307 -18.34 -12.01 -14.67
C ASP A 307 -19.64 -11.22 -14.41
N ILE A 308 -19.77 -10.58 -13.24
CA ILE A 308 -20.92 -9.72 -12.94
C ILE A 308 -21.00 -8.56 -13.92
N ARG A 309 -19.89 -7.82 -14.14
CA ARG A 309 -19.85 -6.68 -15.10
C ARG A 309 -20.16 -7.12 -16.53
N LYS A 310 -19.62 -8.26 -16.97
CA LYS A 310 -19.87 -8.81 -18.30
C LYS A 310 -21.36 -9.10 -18.48
N ARG A 311 -21.99 -9.82 -17.56
CA ARG A 311 -23.42 -10.14 -17.63
C ARG A 311 -24.29 -8.92 -17.63
N ALA A 312 -23.94 -7.98 -16.81
CA ALA A 312 -24.66 -6.74 -16.71
C ALA A 312 -24.59 -5.93 -18.01
N ARG A 313 -23.44 -5.89 -18.69
CA ARG A 313 -23.31 -5.27 -20.02
C ARG A 313 -24.10 -6.02 -21.12
N GLU A 314 -24.08 -7.36 -21.09
CA GLU A 314 -24.75 -8.18 -22.08
C GLU A 314 -26.29 -8.16 -21.98
N TYR A 315 -26.81 -8.14 -20.76
CA TYR A 315 -28.25 -8.31 -20.49
C TYR A 315 -28.93 -7.09 -19.89
N GLY A 316 -28.19 -6.03 -19.54
CA GLY A 316 -28.72 -4.83 -18.86
C GLY A 316 -29.11 -5.06 -17.40
N THR A 317 -29.17 -6.32 -16.93
CA THR A 317 -29.55 -6.70 -15.57
C THR A 317 -28.72 -7.87 -15.07
N ILE A 318 -28.67 -8.03 -13.75
CA ILE A 318 -28.07 -9.19 -13.09
C ILE A 318 -29.12 -9.91 -12.22
N ASN A 319 -28.99 -11.23 -12.11
CA ASN A 319 -29.88 -12.01 -11.26
C ASN A 319 -29.56 -11.79 -9.77
N TRP A 320 -30.47 -12.23 -8.87
CA TRP A 320 -30.35 -12.03 -7.44
C TRP A 320 -29.07 -12.63 -6.82
N ILE A 321 -28.54 -13.75 -7.36
CA ILE A 321 -27.30 -14.36 -6.89
C ILE A 321 -26.12 -13.43 -7.19
N LYS A 322 -26.05 -12.91 -8.41
CA LYS A 322 -25.00 -11.96 -8.82
C LYS A 322 -25.10 -10.63 -8.09
N HIS A 323 -26.32 -10.18 -7.81
CA HIS A 323 -26.54 -9.00 -6.99
C HIS A 323 -25.99 -9.20 -5.55
N PHE A 324 -26.29 -10.35 -4.94
CA PHE A 324 -25.76 -10.68 -3.62
C PHE A 324 -24.22 -10.75 -3.62
N GLN A 325 -23.61 -11.45 -4.60
CA GLN A 325 -22.16 -11.52 -4.76
C GLN A 325 -21.55 -10.13 -4.94
N PHE A 326 -22.18 -9.26 -5.74
CA PHE A 326 -21.70 -7.88 -5.92
C PHE A 326 -21.73 -7.09 -4.60
N LYS A 327 -22.82 -7.22 -3.84
CA LYS A 327 -22.95 -6.58 -2.53
C LYS A 327 -21.83 -7.02 -1.57
N GLU A 328 -21.55 -8.31 -1.49
CA GLU A 328 -20.44 -8.83 -0.67
C GLU A 328 -19.08 -8.26 -1.12
N LEU A 329 -18.81 -8.23 -2.43
CA LEU A 329 -17.56 -7.64 -2.95
C LEU A 329 -17.48 -6.14 -2.69
N LYS A 330 -18.61 -5.43 -2.84
CA LYS A 330 -18.70 -4.00 -2.55
C LYS A 330 -18.35 -3.70 -1.10
N GLU A 331 -18.94 -4.43 -0.16
CA GLU A 331 -18.64 -4.29 1.27
C GLU A 331 -17.19 -4.68 1.58
N LYS A 332 -16.71 -5.79 1.00
CA LYS A 332 -15.36 -6.31 1.26
C LYS A 332 -14.23 -5.37 0.83
N TYR A 333 -14.41 -4.65 -0.28
CA TYR A 333 -13.38 -3.81 -0.88
C TYR A 333 -13.71 -2.32 -0.90
N GLY A 334 -14.85 -1.91 -0.34
CA GLY A 334 -15.29 -0.52 -0.39
C GLY A 334 -15.63 -0.03 -1.81
N LEU A 335 -16.04 -0.93 -2.73
CA LEU A 335 -16.28 -0.57 -4.12
C LEU A 335 -17.43 0.42 -4.26
N ARG A 336 -17.34 1.32 -5.25
CA ARG A 336 -18.42 2.23 -5.62
C ARG A 336 -19.54 1.48 -6.35
N ASP A 337 -20.74 2.06 -6.36
CA ASP A 337 -21.84 1.50 -7.15
C ASP A 337 -21.47 1.49 -8.64
N LEU A 338 -21.88 0.40 -9.31
CA LEU A 338 -21.75 0.31 -10.75
C LEU A 338 -22.80 1.22 -11.38
N ASN A 339 -22.40 2.29 -12.05
CA ASN A 339 -23.28 3.33 -12.61
C ASN A 339 -24.24 2.83 -13.73
N TYR A 340 -24.27 1.54 -14.01
CA TYR A 340 -24.93 0.97 -15.19
C TYR A 340 -26.13 0.08 -14.88
N TYR A 341 -26.59 -0.01 -13.60
CA TYR A 341 -27.66 -0.96 -13.26
C TYR A 341 -28.76 -0.32 -12.42
N THR A 342 -29.96 -0.27 -13.03
CA THR A 342 -31.22 -0.23 -12.28
C THR A 342 -31.50 -1.64 -11.80
N PHE A 343 -31.62 -1.84 -10.52
CA PHE A 343 -32.07 -3.08 -9.90
C PHE A 343 -33.60 -3.21 -9.99
#